data_91f25d603c87a8c03427f3d8f67ecaf0
#
_entry.id   91f25d603c87a8c03427f3d8f67ecaf0
#
_cell.length_a   1.000
_cell.length_b   1.000
_cell.length_c   1.000
_cell.angle_alpha   90.00
_cell.angle_beta   90.00
_cell.angle_gamma   90.00
#
_symmetry.space_group_name_H-M   'P 1'
#
loop_
_entity.id
_entity.type
_entity.pdbx_description
1 polymer ?
#
loop_
_entity_poly.entity_id
_entity_poly.type
_entity_poly.pdbx_seq_one_letter_code
_entity_poly.pdbx_strand_id
1 'polypeptide(L)'
;MGSSNVGIPQAIPVSSIALAGFWIGFLACVLLLLDGPSYRMHLLGLYAALRIVIPAVLLLGLIAVLLSLIGLTRPGSKGVALAGLVLGVIAAGMPINSINTARHSPIHDVSTDTANPPQFVAVLPLRAAAKAANTTDYDAKTAQLQKETYPDIGPLHLDAPPAQAFDRALAAARGMGWEIVASDPAQGRIEATATTFWFGFKDDIVVRIAAEGAGSRLDVRSLSRIGHSDVGANARRIRDYLTKVKAG
;
A
#
# COMPACT_ATOMS: atom_id res chain seq x y z
N MET A 1 -25.59 -4.86 -69.96
CA MET A 1 -25.23 -5.54 -68.72
C MET A 1 -24.12 -4.74 -68.06
N GLY A 2 -24.47 -3.86 -67.11
CA GLY A 2 -23.49 -3.07 -66.34
C GLY A 2 -23.12 -3.85 -65.09
N SER A 3 -21.84 -4.24 -64.98
CA SER A 3 -21.31 -4.83 -63.77
C SER A 3 -21.10 -3.67 -62.73
N SER A 4 -21.95 -3.61 -61.74
CA SER A 4 -21.76 -2.75 -60.58
C SER A 4 -20.57 -3.30 -59.77
N ASN A 5 -19.39 -2.70 -59.92
CA ASN A 5 -18.27 -2.94 -59.00
C ASN A 5 -18.65 -2.40 -57.61
N VAL A 6 -19.07 -3.29 -56.75
CA VAL A 6 -19.22 -3.00 -55.32
C VAL A 6 -17.81 -2.89 -54.75
N GLY A 7 -17.29 -1.67 -54.65
CA GLY A 7 -16.01 -1.40 -54.03
C GLY A 7 -16.02 -1.87 -52.59
N ILE A 8 -15.13 -2.82 -52.24
CA ILE A 8 -14.92 -3.23 -50.86
C ILE A 8 -14.44 -1.98 -50.06
N PRO A 9 -15.12 -1.58 -49.00
CA PRO A 9 -14.69 -0.43 -48.22
C PRO A 9 -13.28 -0.66 -47.67
N GLN A 10 -12.33 0.17 -48.08
CA GLN A 10 -10.96 0.09 -47.56
C GLN A 10 -10.97 0.47 -46.07
N ALA A 11 -10.39 -0.43 -45.24
CA ALA A 11 -10.23 -0.15 -43.80
C ALA A 11 -9.36 1.08 -43.64
N ILE A 12 -9.86 2.06 -42.86
CA ILE A 12 -9.10 3.27 -42.50
C ILE A 12 -7.92 2.83 -41.61
N PRO A 13 -6.64 3.11 -41.97
CA PRO A 13 -5.50 2.70 -41.18
C PRO A 13 -5.49 3.42 -39.82
N VAL A 14 -5.08 2.69 -38.79
CA VAL A 14 -4.93 3.25 -37.43
C VAL A 14 -3.79 4.26 -37.42
N SER A 15 -4.02 5.43 -36.83
CA SER A 15 -3.02 6.50 -36.72
C SER A 15 -1.79 6.05 -35.90
N SER A 16 -0.58 6.39 -36.37
CA SER A 16 0.66 6.15 -35.62
C SER A 16 0.69 6.81 -34.26
N ILE A 17 0.02 7.97 -34.11
CA ILE A 17 -0.11 8.66 -32.80
C ILE A 17 -0.93 7.83 -31.82
N ALA A 18 -2.05 7.24 -32.25
CA ALA A 18 -2.86 6.37 -31.40
C ALA A 18 -2.10 5.10 -31.00
N LEU A 19 -1.37 4.49 -31.94
CA LEU A 19 -0.50 3.33 -31.67
C LEU A 19 0.63 3.69 -30.70
N ALA A 20 1.27 4.86 -30.86
CA ALA A 20 2.29 5.32 -29.93
C ALA A 20 1.73 5.52 -28.52
N GLY A 21 0.56 6.17 -28.37
CA GLY A 21 -0.12 6.32 -27.10
C GLY A 21 -0.41 4.97 -26.41
N PHE A 22 -0.90 4.00 -27.19
CA PHE A 22 -1.15 2.65 -26.68
C PHE A 22 0.13 1.95 -26.19
N TRP A 23 1.19 1.91 -27.02
CA TRP A 23 2.40 1.19 -26.67
C TRP A 23 3.19 1.85 -25.53
N ILE A 24 3.20 3.18 -25.46
CA ILE A 24 3.82 3.91 -24.35
C ILE A 24 3.05 3.64 -23.06
N GLY A 25 1.72 3.66 -23.09
CA GLY A 25 0.88 3.33 -21.93
C GLY A 25 1.06 1.89 -21.48
N PHE A 26 1.14 0.94 -22.44
CA PHE A 26 1.42 -0.46 -22.16
C PHE A 26 2.80 -0.63 -21.50
N LEU A 27 3.85 -0.03 -22.05
CA LEU A 27 5.19 -0.07 -21.46
C LEU A 27 5.20 0.52 -20.04
N ALA A 28 4.54 1.66 -19.83
CA ALA A 28 4.43 2.26 -18.51
C ALA A 28 3.75 1.34 -17.48
N CYS A 29 2.67 0.66 -17.88
CA CYS A 29 2.01 -0.33 -17.03
C CYS A 29 2.93 -1.54 -16.74
N VAL A 30 3.66 -2.04 -17.72
CA VAL A 30 4.62 -3.15 -17.54
C VAL A 30 5.72 -2.74 -16.55
N LEU A 31 6.30 -1.55 -16.70
CA LEU A 31 7.30 -1.04 -15.77
C LEU A 31 6.73 -0.91 -14.35
N LEU A 32 5.52 -0.36 -14.22
CA LEU A 32 4.84 -0.26 -12.93
C LEU A 32 4.62 -1.65 -12.31
N LEU A 33 4.15 -2.62 -13.09
CA LEU A 33 3.90 -3.99 -12.65
C LEU A 33 5.18 -4.72 -12.21
N LEU A 34 6.30 -4.47 -12.83
CA LEU A 34 7.56 -5.14 -12.55
C LEU A 34 8.41 -4.45 -11.49
N ASP A 35 8.14 -3.20 -11.14
CA ASP A 35 8.95 -2.41 -10.22
C ASP A 35 9.08 -3.06 -8.83
N GLY A 36 7.96 -3.33 -8.18
CA GLY A 36 7.94 -3.98 -6.87
C GLY A 36 8.58 -5.39 -6.88
N PRO A 37 8.19 -6.31 -7.78
CA PRO A 37 8.85 -7.60 -7.91
C PRO A 37 10.37 -7.50 -8.15
N SER A 38 10.81 -6.57 -9.00
CA SER A 38 12.24 -6.36 -9.27
C SER A 38 13.00 -5.91 -8.02
N TYR A 39 12.40 -5.03 -7.21
CA TYR A 39 12.95 -4.65 -5.92
C TYR A 39 13.03 -5.86 -4.97
N ARG A 40 11.96 -6.65 -4.85
CA ARG A 40 11.92 -7.86 -3.99
C ARG A 40 12.95 -8.91 -4.39
N MET A 41 13.22 -9.06 -5.67
CA MET A 41 14.23 -9.97 -6.22
C MET A 41 15.66 -9.40 -6.18
N HIS A 42 15.84 -8.22 -5.59
CA HIS A 42 17.12 -7.50 -5.53
C HIS A 42 17.74 -7.16 -6.90
N LEU A 43 16.92 -7.11 -7.95
CA LEU A 43 17.33 -6.65 -9.29
C LEU A 43 17.43 -5.13 -9.36
N LEU A 44 16.63 -4.43 -8.55
CA LEU A 44 16.65 -2.97 -8.39
C LEU A 44 16.85 -2.60 -6.93
N GLY A 45 17.69 -1.58 -6.69
CA GLY A 45 17.77 -0.95 -5.37
C GLY A 45 16.56 -0.05 -5.10
N LEU A 46 16.26 0.21 -3.82
CA LEU A 46 15.13 1.06 -3.39
C LEU A 46 15.16 2.45 -4.04
N TYR A 47 16.35 3.05 -4.16
CA TYR A 47 16.51 4.35 -4.82
C TYR A 47 16.06 4.30 -6.28
N ALA A 48 16.50 3.30 -7.03
CA ALA A 48 16.13 3.14 -8.45
C ALA A 48 14.63 2.91 -8.60
N ALA A 49 14.03 2.02 -7.80
CA ALA A 49 12.61 1.75 -7.82
C ALA A 49 11.78 3.02 -7.57
N LEU A 50 12.04 3.73 -6.47
CA LEU A 50 11.19 4.85 -6.04
C LEU A 50 11.55 6.19 -6.70
N ARG A 51 12.81 6.43 -7.07
CA ARG A 51 13.30 7.74 -7.55
C ARG A 51 13.56 7.78 -9.06
N ILE A 52 13.61 6.64 -9.73
CA ILE A 52 13.81 6.58 -11.19
C ILE A 52 12.59 5.94 -11.84
N VAL A 53 12.22 4.71 -11.46
CA VAL A 53 11.14 3.96 -12.15
C VAL A 53 9.80 4.65 -11.94
N ILE A 54 9.41 4.99 -10.73
CA ILE A 54 8.10 5.62 -10.46
C ILE A 54 7.92 6.96 -11.20
N PRO A 55 8.89 7.92 -11.18
CA PRO A 55 8.79 9.14 -11.99
C PRO A 55 8.78 8.87 -13.50
N ALA A 56 9.55 7.88 -13.99
CA ALA A 56 9.52 7.50 -15.40
C ALA A 56 8.15 6.95 -15.82
N VAL A 57 7.56 6.07 -15.01
CA VAL A 57 6.21 5.53 -15.24
C VAL A 57 5.18 6.67 -15.27
N LEU A 58 5.26 7.62 -14.32
CA LEU A 58 4.38 8.77 -14.30
C LEU A 58 4.49 9.60 -15.58
N LEU A 59 5.71 9.92 -16.01
CA LEU A 59 5.96 10.68 -17.23
C LEU A 59 5.43 9.96 -18.48
N LEU A 60 5.74 8.66 -18.62
CA LEU A 60 5.26 7.83 -19.73
C LEU A 60 3.73 7.73 -19.74
N GLY A 61 3.12 7.57 -18.56
CA GLY A 61 1.67 7.56 -18.41
C GLY A 61 1.02 8.86 -18.89
N LEU A 62 1.56 10.01 -18.50
CA LEU A 62 1.07 11.32 -18.96
C LEU A 62 1.24 11.51 -20.48
N ILE A 63 2.38 11.08 -21.04
CA ILE A 63 2.61 11.10 -22.49
C ILE A 63 1.59 10.21 -23.21
N ALA A 64 1.34 9.00 -22.68
CA ALA A 64 0.36 8.07 -23.24
C ALA A 64 -1.06 8.69 -23.25
N VAL A 65 -1.47 9.35 -22.17
CA VAL A 65 -2.75 10.07 -22.09
C VAL A 65 -2.82 11.14 -23.18
N LEU A 66 -1.81 12.00 -23.30
CA LEU A 66 -1.79 13.06 -24.29
C LEU A 66 -1.90 12.55 -25.72
N LEU A 67 -1.05 11.56 -26.09
CA LEU A 67 -1.06 10.97 -27.44
C LEU A 67 -2.38 10.25 -27.73
N SER A 68 -2.95 9.57 -26.75
CA SER A 68 -4.22 8.90 -26.88
C SER A 68 -5.39 9.89 -27.07
N LEU A 69 -5.41 11.00 -26.36
CA LEU A 69 -6.41 12.07 -26.58
C LEU A 69 -6.33 12.62 -28.00
N ILE A 70 -5.12 12.87 -28.53
CA ILE A 70 -4.92 13.25 -29.93
C ILE A 70 -5.40 12.13 -30.85
N GLY A 71 -5.10 10.87 -30.53
CA GLY A 71 -5.51 9.68 -31.29
C GLY A 71 -7.02 9.54 -31.43
N LEU A 72 -7.80 9.93 -30.42
CA LEU A 72 -9.26 9.90 -30.44
C LEU A 72 -9.87 10.81 -31.53
N THR A 73 -9.16 11.86 -31.95
CA THR A 73 -9.61 12.75 -33.03
C THR A 73 -9.34 12.16 -34.43
N ARG A 74 -8.60 11.03 -34.53
CA ARG A 74 -8.20 10.44 -35.82
C ARG A 74 -9.20 9.38 -36.27
N PRO A 75 -9.64 9.41 -37.53
CA PRO A 75 -10.51 8.37 -38.10
C PRO A 75 -9.88 6.98 -37.95
N GLY A 76 -10.67 5.96 -37.69
CA GLY A 76 -10.22 4.55 -37.58
C GLY A 76 -9.40 4.21 -36.32
N SER A 77 -9.12 5.19 -35.44
CA SER A 77 -8.18 5.01 -34.32
C SER A 77 -8.81 4.97 -32.94
N LYS A 78 -10.12 5.19 -32.81
CA LYS A 78 -10.82 5.37 -31.52
C LYS A 78 -10.60 4.23 -30.53
N GLY A 79 -10.67 2.97 -30.97
CA GLY A 79 -10.50 1.81 -30.09
C GLY A 79 -9.09 1.72 -29.49
N VAL A 80 -8.05 1.88 -30.32
CA VAL A 80 -6.65 1.84 -29.88
C VAL A 80 -6.34 3.05 -29.00
N ALA A 81 -6.81 4.24 -29.37
CA ALA A 81 -6.63 5.44 -28.60
C ALA A 81 -7.32 5.35 -27.22
N LEU A 82 -8.53 4.78 -27.15
CA LEU A 82 -9.21 4.57 -25.86
C LEU A 82 -8.44 3.59 -24.97
N ALA A 83 -7.94 2.49 -25.54
CA ALA A 83 -7.11 1.54 -24.79
C ALA A 83 -5.81 2.20 -24.27
N GLY A 84 -5.12 2.99 -25.10
CA GLY A 84 -3.94 3.74 -24.69
C GLY A 84 -4.24 4.78 -23.61
N LEU A 85 -5.40 5.46 -23.68
CA LEU A 85 -5.86 6.40 -22.66
C LEU A 85 -6.06 5.70 -21.31
N VAL A 86 -6.74 4.56 -21.28
CA VAL A 86 -6.96 3.77 -20.06
C VAL A 86 -5.63 3.35 -19.44
N LEU A 87 -4.72 2.81 -20.24
CA LEU A 87 -3.39 2.41 -19.76
C LEU A 87 -2.59 3.60 -19.22
N GLY A 88 -2.61 4.73 -19.91
CA GLY A 88 -1.92 5.94 -19.48
C GLY A 88 -2.49 6.50 -18.16
N VAL A 89 -3.82 6.50 -18.02
CA VAL A 89 -4.50 6.93 -16.76
C VAL A 89 -4.15 6.00 -15.61
N ILE A 90 -4.11 4.68 -15.81
CA ILE A 90 -3.68 3.73 -14.78
C ILE A 90 -2.22 3.99 -14.39
N ALA A 91 -1.31 4.06 -15.37
CA ALA A 91 0.12 4.24 -15.13
C ALA A 91 0.44 5.58 -14.43
N ALA A 92 -0.24 6.67 -14.77
CA ALA A 92 -0.04 7.97 -14.12
C ALA A 92 -0.81 8.09 -12.79
N GLY A 93 -2.05 7.58 -12.75
CA GLY A 93 -2.95 7.76 -11.62
C GLY A 93 -2.48 7.06 -10.33
N MET A 94 -1.93 5.86 -10.43
CA MET A 94 -1.43 5.14 -9.25
C MET A 94 -0.27 5.87 -8.55
N PRO A 95 0.81 6.30 -9.24
CA PRO A 95 1.85 7.12 -8.62
C PRO A 95 1.35 8.45 -8.08
N ILE A 96 0.49 9.16 -8.82
CA ILE A 96 -0.10 10.44 -8.37
C ILE A 96 -0.86 10.23 -7.06
N ASN A 97 -1.74 9.22 -6.99
CA ASN A 97 -2.49 8.91 -5.78
C ASN A 97 -1.57 8.57 -4.60
N SER A 98 -0.53 7.75 -4.83
CA SER A 98 0.44 7.39 -3.80
C SER A 98 1.22 8.59 -3.27
N ILE A 99 1.69 9.48 -4.17
CA ILE A 99 2.38 10.72 -3.80
C ILE A 99 1.45 11.66 -3.02
N ASN A 100 0.21 11.80 -3.47
CA ASN A 100 -0.78 12.62 -2.80
C ASN A 100 -1.09 12.09 -1.39
N THR A 101 -1.33 10.80 -1.25
CA THR A 101 -1.56 10.16 0.05
C THR A 101 -0.35 10.33 0.97
N ALA A 102 0.88 10.14 0.47
CA ALA A 102 2.10 10.32 1.26
C ALA A 102 2.29 11.77 1.75
N ARG A 103 1.86 12.76 0.97
CA ARG A 103 1.91 14.18 1.37
C ARG A 103 0.91 14.51 2.47
N HIS A 104 -0.29 13.93 2.42
CA HIS A 104 -1.35 14.18 3.41
C HIS A 104 -1.22 13.29 4.66
N SER A 105 -0.46 12.20 4.58
CA SER A 105 -0.22 11.26 5.66
C SER A 105 1.27 10.92 5.75
N PRO A 106 2.12 11.88 6.19
CA PRO A 106 3.56 11.65 6.35
C PRO A 106 3.84 10.89 7.66
N ILE A 107 3.15 9.77 7.87
CA ILE A 107 3.21 8.92 9.07
C ILE A 107 3.60 7.52 8.62
N HIS A 108 4.44 6.87 9.40
CA HIS A 108 4.88 5.48 9.22
C HIS A 108 4.80 4.66 10.50
N ASP A 109 4.32 5.27 11.59
CA ASP A 109 4.13 4.68 12.90
C ASP A 109 2.76 5.09 13.44
N VAL A 110 1.88 4.12 13.63
CA VAL A 110 0.48 4.33 14.05
C VAL A 110 0.19 3.47 15.26
N SER A 111 -0.40 4.06 16.29
CA SER A 111 -0.75 3.39 17.56
C SER A 111 -2.19 3.72 17.98
N THR A 112 -2.90 2.75 18.55
CA THR A 112 -4.21 2.99 19.20
C THR A 112 -4.08 3.75 20.50
N ASP A 113 -2.93 3.66 21.17
CA ASP A 113 -2.61 4.44 22.35
C ASP A 113 -1.45 5.39 22.05
N THR A 114 -1.77 6.64 21.76
CA THR A 114 -0.78 7.66 21.41
C THR A 114 -0.09 8.28 22.63
N ALA A 115 -0.64 8.06 23.83
CA ALA A 115 -0.06 8.57 25.07
C ALA A 115 0.94 7.57 25.68
N ASN A 116 0.64 6.26 25.57
CA ASN A 116 1.48 5.18 26.05
C ASN A 116 1.49 4.04 25.02
N PRO A 117 2.17 4.22 23.88
CA PRO A 117 2.14 3.24 22.78
C PRO A 117 2.79 1.91 23.21
N PRO A 118 2.25 0.77 22.75
CA PRO A 118 2.86 -0.53 22.99
C PRO A 118 4.32 -0.56 22.55
N GLN A 119 5.20 -1.17 23.39
CA GLN A 119 6.63 -1.21 23.14
C GLN A 119 7.04 -2.49 22.44
N PHE A 120 7.91 -2.37 21.43
CA PHE A 120 8.53 -3.49 20.74
C PHE A 120 9.66 -4.09 21.58
N VAL A 121 9.76 -5.42 21.58
CA VAL A 121 10.80 -6.19 22.28
C VAL A 121 11.38 -7.26 21.37
N ALA A 122 10.57 -8.23 20.96
CA ALA A 122 11.03 -9.40 20.20
C ALA A 122 11.41 -9.08 18.75
N VAL A 123 10.82 -8.06 18.13
CA VAL A 123 11.17 -7.64 16.76
C VAL A 123 12.43 -6.78 16.69
N LEU A 124 12.95 -6.26 17.83
CA LEU A 124 14.12 -5.37 17.83
C LEU A 124 15.36 -6.00 17.18
N PRO A 125 15.75 -7.25 17.46
CA PRO A 125 16.86 -7.90 16.77
C PRO A 125 16.64 -8.04 15.26
N LEU A 126 15.40 -8.31 14.82
CA LEU A 126 15.06 -8.41 13.40
C LEU A 126 15.14 -7.05 12.70
N ARG A 127 14.75 -5.98 13.39
CA ARG A 127 14.89 -4.60 12.89
C ARG A 127 16.37 -4.22 12.75
N ALA A 128 17.19 -4.56 13.75
CA ALA A 128 18.63 -4.31 13.71
C ALA A 128 19.32 -5.08 12.57
N ALA A 129 19.02 -6.37 12.41
CA ALA A 129 19.54 -7.20 11.32
C ALA A 129 19.14 -6.67 9.93
N ALA A 130 17.92 -6.15 9.81
CA ALA A 130 17.41 -5.54 8.58
C ALA A 130 17.89 -4.11 8.35
N LYS A 131 18.69 -3.53 9.26
CA LYS A 131 19.11 -2.12 9.23
C LYS A 131 17.93 -1.17 9.02
N ALA A 132 16.87 -1.38 9.81
CA ALA A 132 15.65 -0.57 9.73
C ALA A 132 16.00 0.92 9.93
N ALA A 133 15.58 1.77 8.99
CA ALA A 133 15.89 3.20 9.02
C ALA A 133 15.04 3.98 10.04
N ASN A 134 13.81 3.50 10.29
CA ASN A 134 12.91 4.13 11.25
C ASN A 134 13.21 3.60 12.66
N THR A 135 13.30 4.49 13.64
CA THR A 135 13.46 4.13 15.06
C THR A 135 12.14 3.63 15.65
N THR A 136 12.19 3.03 16.83
CA THR A 136 10.98 2.63 17.57
C THR A 136 10.51 3.71 18.55
N ASP A 137 11.14 4.88 18.54
CA ASP A 137 10.73 6.02 19.38
C ASP A 137 9.42 6.62 18.82
N TYR A 138 8.44 6.72 19.69
CA TYR A 138 7.15 7.34 19.37
C TYR A 138 7.07 8.69 20.09
N ASP A 139 7.36 9.77 19.38
CA ASP A 139 7.46 11.10 19.95
C ASP A 139 6.11 11.85 19.96
N ALA A 140 6.07 12.96 20.69
CA ALA A 140 4.89 13.82 20.80
C ALA A 140 4.43 14.39 19.44
N LYS A 141 5.35 14.64 18.53
CA LYS A 141 5.04 15.12 17.18
C LYS A 141 4.31 14.05 16.36
N THR A 142 4.78 12.81 16.41
CA THR A 142 4.12 11.65 15.79
C THR A 142 2.72 11.45 16.38
N ALA A 143 2.59 11.54 17.72
CA ALA A 143 1.31 11.43 18.41
C ALA A 143 0.30 12.51 17.97
N GLN A 144 0.73 13.76 17.87
CA GLN A 144 -0.14 14.85 17.42
C GLN A 144 -0.53 14.67 15.96
N LEU A 145 0.43 14.41 15.08
CA LEU A 145 0.18 14.23 13.65
C LEU A 145 -0.77 13.05 13.38
N GLN A 146 -0.63 11.96 14.14
CA GLN A 146 -1.56 10.83 14.05
C GLN A 146 -2.98 11.23 14.46
N LYS A 147 -3.17 11.96 15.56
CA LYS A 147 -4.50 12.41 15.99
C LYS A 147 -5.20 13.29 14.96
N GLU A 148 -4.44 14.12 14.26
CA GLU A 148 -4.95 14.97 13.18
C GLU A 148 -5.29 14.15 11.92
N THR A 149 -4.46 13.16 11.58
CA THR A 149 -4.60 12.38 10.34
C THR A 149 -5.57 11.22 10.48
N TYR A 150 -5.59 10.56 11.66
CA TYR A 150 -6.36 9.34 11.96
C TYR A 150 -7.08 9.44 13.31
N PRO A 151 -8.02 10.38 13.46
CA PRO A 151 -8.72 10.62 14.75
C PRO A 151 -9.61 9.45 15.18
N ASP A 152 -9.93 8.54 14.27
CA ASP A 152 -10.76 7.36 14.50
C ASP A 152 -9.99 6.16 15.07
N ILE A 153 -8.64 6.20 15.09
CA ILE A 153 -7.82 5.10 15.60
C ILE A 153 -7.66 5.24 17.12
N GLY A 154 -8.23 4.28 17.84
CA GLY A 154 -8.19 4.19 19.30
C GLY A 154 -8.16 2.74 19.78
N PRO A 155 -8.06 2.53 21.13
CA PRO A 155 -8.05 1.20 21.72
C PRO A 155 -9.37 0.45 21.47
N LEU A 156 -9.29 -0.89 21.49
CA LEU A 156 -10.46 -1.75 21.46
C LEU A 156 -10.76 -2.27 22.86
N HIS A 157 -12.00 -2.05 23.31
CA HIS A 157 -12.53 -2.59 24.55
C HIS A 157 -13.34 -3.85 24.24
N LEU A 158 -13.09 -4.93 24.97
CA LEU A 158 -13.71 -6.24 24.81
C LEU A 158 -14.36 -6.70 26.10
N ASP A 159 -15.60 -7.19 26.01
CA ASP A 159 -16.32 -7.83 27.12
C ASP A 159 -15.85 -9.29 27.30
N ALA A 160 -14.54 -9.49 27.34
CA ALA A 160 -13.91 -10.80 27.47
C ALA A 160 -12.67 -10.68 28.37
N PRO A 161 -12.41 -11.70 29.23
CA PRO A 161 -11.21 -11.69 30.07
C PRO A 161 -9.92 -11.70 29.21
N PRO A 162 -8.78 -11.23 29.75
CA PRO A 162 -7.53 -11.07 28.99
C PRO A 162 -7.07 -12.33 28.24
N ALA A 163 -7.22 -13.51 28.81
CA ALA A 163 -6.83 -14.75 28.13
C ALA A 163 -7.65 -14.99 26.86
N GLN A 164 -8.97 -14.81 26.93
CA GLN A 164 -9.83 -14.97 25.75
C GLN A 164 -9.59 -13.87 24.71
N ALA A 165 -9.39 -12.62 25.15
CA ALA A 165 -9.03 -11.51 24.28
C ALA A 165 -7.68 -11.75 23.56
N PHE A 166 -6.71 -12.34 24.28
CA PHE A 166 -5.42 -12.73 23.74
C PHE A 166 -5.56 -13.78 22.63
N ASP A 167 -6.34 -14.83 22.84
CA ASP A 167 -6.56 -15.88 21.86
C ASP A 167 -7.23 -15.32 20.58
N ARG A 168 -8.25 -14.48 20.74
CA ARG A 168 -8.89 -13.77 19.61
C ARG A 168 -7.89 -12.88 18.85
N ALA A 169 -7.09 -12.10 19.59
CA ALA A 169 -6.08 -11.22 19.02
C ALA A 169 -5.02 -12.00 18.22
N LEU A 170 -4.54 -13.12 18.77
CA LEU A 170 -3.57 -13.98 18.10
C LEU A 170 -4.15 -14.67 16.86
N ALA A 171 -5.39 -15.17 16.96
CA ALA A 171 -6.10 -15.76 15.82
C ALA A 171 -6.32 -14.73 14.71
N ALA A 172 -6.70 -13.50 15.04
CA ALA A 172 -6.85 -12.41 14.08
C ALA A 172 -5.52 -12.07 13.38
N ALA A 173 -4.41 -11.96 14.13
CA ALA A 173 -3.08 -11.69 13.57
C ALA A 173 -2.65 -12.80 12.58
N ARG A 174 -2.83 -14.06 12.93
CA ARG A 174 -2.58 -15.20 12.04
C ARG A 174 -3.48 -15.17 10.81
N GLY A 175 -4.77 -14.88 11.01
CA GLY A 175 -5.76 -14.79 9.93
C GLY A 175 -5.57 -13.58 8.99
N MET A 176 -4.71 -12.62 9.36
CA MET A 176 -4.22 -11.53 8.48
C MET A 176 -2.92 -11.89 7.77
N GLY A 177 -2.38 -13.09 7.99
CA GLY A 177 -1.13 -13.54 7.36
C GLY A 177 0.11 -12.90 7.95
N TRP A 178 0.05 -12.39 9.19
CA TRP A 178 1.24 -11.84 9.85
C TRP A 178 2.18 -12.95 10.30
N GLU A 179 3.46 -12.74 10.15
CA GLU A 179 4.52 -13.58 10.69
C GLU A 179 4.63 -13.30 12.20
N ILE A 180 4.17 -14.24 13.04
CA ILE A 180 4.24 -14.10 14.50
C ILE A 180 5.68 -14.28 14.96
N VAL A 181 6.26 -13.23 15.54
CA VAL A 181 7.63 -13.22 16.07
C VAL A 181 7.64 -13.67 17.51
N ALA A 182 6.68 -13.20 18.32
CA ALA A 182 6.52 -13.59 19.71
C ALA A 182 5.06 -13.57 20.13
N SER A 183 4.70 -14.46 21.05
CA SER A 183 3.38 -14.57 21.62
C SER A 183 3.54 -14.92 23.10
N ASP A 184 3.29 -13.94 23.98
CA ASP A 184 3.46 -14.05 25.44
C ASP A 184 2.14 -13.74 26.14
N PRO A 185 1.34 -14.78 26.44
CA PRO A 185 0.05 -14.61 27.12
C PRO A 185 0.19 -14.04 28.54
N ALA A 186 1.31 -14.33 29.23
CA ALA A 186 1.52 -13.86 30.61
C ALA A 186 1.73 -12.34 30.66
N GLN A 187 2.35 -11.77 29.61
CA GLN A 187 2.51 -10.32 29.47
C GLN A 187 1.41 -9.67 28.61
N GLY A 188 0.47 -10.45 28.07
CA GLY A 188 -0.55 -9.96 27.14
C GLY A 188 0.03 -9.35 25.87
N ARG A 189 1.19 -9.84 25.41
CA ARG A 189 1.92 -9.25 24.28
C ARG A 189 2.03 -10.19 23.09
N ILE A 190 1.69 -9.67 21.91
CA ILE A 190 1.92 -10.35 20.62
C ILE A 190 2.78 -9.44 19.78
N GLU A 191 3.87 -9.95 19.21
CA GLU A 191 4.67 -9.22 18.24
C GLU A 191 4.71 -9.98 16.91
N ALA A 192 4.57 -9.25 15.82
CA ALA A 192 4.49 -9.82 14.49
C ALA A 192 5.11 -8.89 13.45
N THR A 193 5.39 -9.43 12.26
CA THR A 193 5.80 -8.66 11.09
C THR A 193 4.81 -8.90 9.95
N ALA A 194 4.30 -7.82 9.36
CA ALA A 194 3.55 -7.85 8.11
C ALA A 194 4.47 -7.49 6.95
N THR A 195 4.24 -8.14 5.79
CA THR A 195 4.99 -7.87 4.57
C THR A 195 4.04 -7.33 3.51
N THR A 196 4.34 -6.16 2.95
CA THR A 196 3.51 -5.56 1.89
C THR A 196 3.59 -6.39 0.62
N PHE A 197 2.45 -6.54 -0.06
CA PHE A 197 2.35 -7.43 -1.23
C PHE A 197 3.28 -7.01 -2.37
N TRP A 198 3.35 -5.71 -2.70
CA TRP A 198 4.02 -5.24 -3.92
C TRP A 198 5.53 -5.16 -3.76
N PHE A 199 6.00 -4.31 -2.87
CA PHE A 199 7.43 -4.08 -2.63
C PHE A 199 8.05 -5.05 -1.61
N GLY A 200 7.25 -5.77 -0.83
CA GLY A 200 7.77 -6.62 0.24
C GLY A 200 8.34 -5.81 1.42
N PHE A 201 7.91 -4.55 1.59
CA PHE A 201 8.28 -3.76 2.76
C PHE A 201 7.76 -4.43 4.03
N LYS A 202 8.56 -4.39 5.07
CA LYS A 202 8.21 -4.98 6.36
C LYS A 202 7.77 -3.91 7.33
N ASP A 203 6.63 -4.17 7.96
CA ASP A 203 6.07 -3.38 9.05
C ASP A 203 5.98 -4.28 10.28
N ASP A 204 6.49 -3.80 11.41
CA ASP A 204 6.42 -4.54 12.66
C ASP A 204 5.21 -4.09 13.48
N ILE A 205 4.56 -5.06 14.07
CA ILE A 205 3.33 -4.87 14.84
C ILE A 205 3.56 -5.38 16.25
N VAL A 206 3.06 -4.62 17.23
CA VAL A 206 2.95 -5.06 18.61
C VAL A 206 1.52 -4.86 19.10
N VAL A 207 0.96 -5.88 19.71
CA VAL A 207 -0.35 -5.86 20.37
C VAL A 207 -0.13 -6.01 21.86
N ARG A 208 -0.83 -5.18 22.64
CA ARG A 208 -0.87 -5.25 24.10
C ARG A 208 -2.31 -5.50 24.55
N ILE A 209 -2.51 -6.52 25.36
CA ILE A 209 -3.79 -6.84 26.00
C ILE A 209 -3.64 -6.68 27.51
N ALA A 210 -4.49 -5.92 28.12
CA ALA A 210 -4.53 -5.68 29.56
C ALA A 210 -5.94 -5.87 30.12
N ALA A 211 -6.05 -6.27 31.39
CA ALA A 211 -7.33 -6.28 32.07
C ALA A 211 -7.88 -4.85 32.23
N GLU A 212 -9.18 -4.69 31.99
CA GLU A 212 -9.89 -3.43 32.18
C GLU A 212 -11.30 -3.71 32.72
N GLY A 213 -11.50 -3.43 34.00
CA GLY A 213 -12.75 -3.79 34.68
C GLY A 213 -13.02 -5.29 34.64
N ALA A 214 -14.19 -5.69 34.13
CA ALA A 214 -14.56 -7.09 33.94
C ALA A 214 -14.09 -7.65 32.58
N GLY A 215 -13.55 -6.81 31.71
CA GLY A 215 -13.14 -7.15 30.35
C GLY A 215 -11.65 -6.93 30.09
N SER A 216 -11.34 -6.53 28.87
CA SER A 216 -9.97 -6.28 28.40
C SER A 216 -9.89 -5.05 27.50
N ARG A 217 -8.77 -4.35 27.59
CA ARG A 217 -8.33 -3.33 26.65
C ARG A 217 -7.25 -3.93 25.74
N LEU A 218 -7.41 -3.74 24.44
CA LEU A 218 -6.44 -4.10 23.43
C LEU A 218 -5.90 -2.84 22.75
N ASP A 219 -4.59 -2.69 22.79
CA ASP A 219 -3.86 -1.69 22.03
C ASP A 219 -2.99 -2.35 20.97
N VAL A 220 -2.86 -1.69 19.83
CA VAL A 220 -1.99 -2.15 18.73
C VAL A 220 -1.20 -0.99 18.17
N ARG A 221 0.08 -1.23 17.86
CA ARG A 221 0.98 -0.31 17.16
C ARG A 221 1.57 -1.00 15.96
N SER A 222 1.65 -0.29 14.83
CA SER A 222 2.23 -0.77 13.59
C SER A 222 3.21 0.26 13.03
N LEU A 223 4.47 -0.18 12.83
CA LEU A 223 5.62 0.67 12.50
C LEU A 223 6.37 0.11 11.29
N SER A 224 6.49 0.91 10.24
CA SER A 224 7.28 0.55 9.05
C SER A 224 8.79 0.57 9.36
N ARG A 225 9.54 -0.40 8.80
CA ARG A 225 11.01 -0.43 8.95
C ARG A 225 11.70 0.67 8.17
N ILE A 226 11.09 1.10 7.03
CA ILE A 226 11.65 2.11 6.12
C ILE A 226 10.55 3.04 5.59
N GLY A 227 10.95 4.23 5.18
CA GLY A 227 10.06 5.23 4.57
C GLY A 227 9.51 6.26 5.56
N HIS A 228 9.31 7.50 5.09
CA HIS A 228 8.72 8.58 5.89
C HIS A 228 7.18 8.52 5.93
N SER A 229 6.57 7.88 4.95
CA SER A 229 5.14 7.61 4.87
C SER A 229 4.93 6.17 4.43
N ASP A 230 3.92 5.53 5.01
CA ASP A 230 3.46 4.19 4.66
C ASP A 230 2.26 4.22 3.68
N VAL A 231 1.91 5.39 3.15
CA VAL A 231 0.74 5.62 2.29
C VAL A 231 -0.55 5.11 2.96
N GLY A 232 -0.64 5.24 4.28
CA GLY A 232 -1.78 4.82 5.10
C GLY A 232 -1.90 3.31 5.33
N ALA A 233 -0.86 2.53 5.05
CA ALA A 233 -0.89 1.07 5.20
C ALA A 233 -1.04 0.63 6.66
N ASN A 234 -0.30 1.26 7.60
CA ASN A 234 -0.39 0.93 9.02
C ASN A 234 -1.77 1.26 9.60
N ALA A 235 -2.33 2.42 9.25
CA ALA A 235 -3.66 2.81 9.69
C ALA A 235 -4.76 1.85 9.20
N ARG A 236 -4.73 1.47 7.91
CA ARG A 236 -5.65 0.46 7.36
C ARG A 236 -5.49 -0.88 8.06
N ARG A 237 -4.26 -1.35 8.24
CA ARG A 237 -3.94 -2.61 8.93
C ARG A 237 -4.52 -2.65 10.34
N ILE A 238 -4.36 -1.56 11.10
CA ILE A 238 -4.92 -1.48 12.46
C ILE A 238 -6.45 -1.57 12.43
N ARG A 239 -7.14 -0.83 11.55
CA ARG A 239 -8.60 -0.88 11.43
C ARG A 239 -9.10 -2.28 11.08
N ASP A 240 -8.47 -2.92 10.09
CA ASP A 240 -8.81 -4.27 9.65
C ASP A 240 -8.59 -5.29 10.77
N TYR A 241 -7.48 -5.16 11.49
CA TYR A 241 -7.15 -6.00 12.62
C TYR A 241 -8.17 -5.87 13.76
N LEU A 242 -8.46 -4.63 14.20
CA LEU A 242 -9.44 -4.39 15.26
C LEU A 242 -10.84 -4.91 14.89
N THR A 243 -11.23 -4.72 13.63
CA THR A 243 -12.49 -5.28 13.10
C THR A 243 -12.51 -6.79 13.21
N LYS A 244 -11.41 -7.46 12.84
CA LYS A 244 -11.29 -8.92 12.88
C LYS A 244 -11.28 -9.46 14.31
N VAL A 245 -10.60 -8.79 15.24
CA VAL A 245 -10.61 -9.17 16.67
C VAL A 245 -12.00 -9.03 17.27
N LYS A 246 -12.75 -7.99 16.88
CA LYS A 246 -14.12 -7.75 17.36
C LYS A 246 -15.12 -8.80 16.85
N ALA A 247 -14.90 -9.33 15.66
CA ALA A 247 -15.79 -10.31 15.03
C ALA A 247 -15.60 -11.77 15.55
N GLY A 248 -14.45 -12.11 16.10
CA GLY A 248 -14.12 -13.45 16.68
C GLY A 248 -14.19 -13.47 18.16
#